data_9fee5a28f23ee27c175c095b2507e169
#
_entry.id   9fee5a28f23ee27c175c095b2507e169
#
_cell.length_a   1.000
_cell.length_b   1.000
_cell.length_c   1.000
_cell.angle_alpha   90.00
_cell.angle_beta   90.00
_cell.angle_gamma   90.00
#
_symmetry.space_group_name_H-M   'P 1'
#
loop_
_entity.id
_entity.type
_entity.pdbx_description
1 polymer ?
#
loop_
_entity_poly.entity_id
_entity_poly.type
_entity_poly.pdbx_seq_one_letter_code
_entity_poly.pdbx_strand_id
1 'polypeptide(L)'
;MKNKLTRREFGATTLATVLASAMPAPFVWAQEKKYDPGASDTEIKLGQTVPHSGPGSLYGVLGRVGEAYFQMLNEKGGINGRKVKFFSMDDAYSAPKCVEATRRLVEQEEVLALYGSLGTAPQTAVHKYLNSKGVPQLLLNTGASKWNDPKNFKWTMAGLPLYPTEARILAKHVIAAKPNAKIGILYQNDDFGRDFLGPFKKVLADAGGTAKVIMEQSYDLTEPTVDSQLINLSKSGADVFYNISTGKASSQSIRKVAELGWKPLHLLSAGSTGRSILSAAGLENCTGIVAIRYAKEVGVPRFEKDPDVMAFEALRKKYLPTVDPDNTIAFAGYGQVASMAEILRRCGNELTRANVLKHATTLAGFHSPYFLDGVNFSYTPDDYTPMKTLYISEFNGKDWDISDKPVTE
;
A
#
# COMPACT_ATOMS: atom_id res chain seq x y z
N MET A 1 53.88 2.73 87.51
CA MET A 1 54.99 1.77 87.31
C MET A 1 55.11 1.54 85.83
N LYS A 2 56.31 1.78 85.30
CA LYS A 2 56.67 1.70 83.92
C LYS A 2 56.83 0.22 83.50
N ASN A 3 56.27 -0.22 82.38
CA ASN A 3 56.77 -1.34 81.67
C ASN A 3 56.89 -1.04 80.20
N LYS A 4 58.10 -1.22 79.71
CA LYS A 4 58.62 -1.03 78.41
C LYS A 4 58.14 -2.16 77.49
N LEU A 5 57.57 -1.82 76.34
CA LEU A 5 57.36 -2.77 75.25
C LEU A 5 58.65 -2.91 74.45
N THR A 6 59.12 -4.13 74.32
CA THR A 6 60.27 -4.55 73.52
C THR A 6 59.89 -4.79 72.08
N ARG A 7 60.77 -4.33 71.20
CA ARG A 7 60.77 -4.55 69.74
C ARG A 7 61.05 -6.09 69.49
N ARG A 8 60.02 -6.77 68.96
CA ARG A 8 60.19 -7.96 68.14
C ARG A 8 58.80 -8.58 67.88
N GLU A 9 58.20 -8.14 66.81
CA GLU A 9 57.21 -8.88 66.01
C GLU A 9 56.96 -8.13 64.74
N PHE A 10 57.97 -8.07 63.88
CA PHE A 10 57.83 -7.72 62.51
C PHE A 10 57.87 -9.06 61.75
N GLY A 11 56.74 -9.42 61.16
CA GLY A 11 56.82 -10.60 60.32
C GLY A 11 55.44 -11.12 59.94
N ALA A 12 55.08 -10.90 58.69
CA ALA A 12 53.97 -11.54 57.94
C ALA A 12 52.72 -10.66 57.78
N THR A 13 52.84 -9.60 57.02
CA THR A 13 51.68 -9.04 56.32
C THR A 13 51.67 -9.67 54.93
N THR A 14 50.78 -10.65 54.75
CA THR A 14 50.55 -11.33 53.46
C THR A 14 49.90 -10.34 52.54
N LEU A 15 50.60 -9.97 51.45
CA LEU A 15 50.04 -9.22 50.33
C LEU A 15 49.02 -10.12 49.58
N ALA A 16 47.75 -9.97 49.84
CA ALA A 16 46.72 -10.56 49.00
C ALA A 16 46.63 -9.70 47.73
N THR A 17 47.31 -10.13 46.68
CA THR A 17 47.18 -9.58 45.32
C THR A 17 45.81 -9.95 44.80
N VAL A 18 44.85 -9.02 44.80
CA VAL A 18 43.59 -9.15 44.10
C VAL A 18 43.86 -9.11 42.59
N LEU A 19 43.97 -10.26 41.98
CA LEU A 19 43.89 -10.44 40.54
C LEU A 19 42.44 -10.10 40.12
N ALA A 20 42.19 -8.84 39.82
CA ALA A 20 40.99 -8.45 39.11
C ALA A 20 41.07 -9.09 37.69
N SER A 21 40.40 -10.23 37.54
CA SER A 21 40.15 -10.82 36.23
C SER A 21 39.32 -9.80 35.43
N ALA A 22 39.99 -9.04 34.57
CA ALA A 22 39.34 -8.25 33.54
C ALA A 22 38.64 -9.25 32.62
N MET A 23 37.33 -9.46 32.83
CA MET A 23 36.49 -10.10 31.81
C MET A 23 36.62 -9.26 30.55
N PRO A 24 36.99 -9.84 29.38
CA PRO A 24 36.96 -9.12 28.14
C PRO A 24 35.51 -8.70 27.91
N ALA A 25 35.27 -7.40 27.81
CA ALA A 25 33.98 -6.87 27.35
C ALA A 25 33.63 -7.58 26.04
N PRO A 26 32.39 -8.05 25.85
CA PRO A 26 32.02 -8.68 24.60
C PRO A 26 32.31 -7.67 23.47
N PHE A 27 33.19 -8.05 22.57
CA PHE A 27 33.41 -7.33 21.33
C PHE A 27 32.10 -7.39 20.58
N VAL A 28 31.27 -6.34 20.72
CA VAL A 28 30.14 -6.11 19.81
C VAL A 28 30.81 -5.77 18.48
N TRP A 29 30.85 -6.75 17.59
CA TRP A 29 31.25 -6.50 16.21
C TRP A 29 30.26 -5.48 15.66
N ALA A 30 30.68 -4.23 15.52
CA ALA A 30 29.91 -3.24 14.83
C ALA A 30 29.72 -3.76 13.40
N GLN A 31 28.46 -4.04 13.03
CA GLN A 31 28.14 -4.53 11.70
C GLN A 31 28.71 -3.54 10.68
N GLU A 32 29.53 -4.04 9.74
CA GLU A 32 30.16 -3.22 8.71
C GLU A 32 29.10 -2.43 7.97
N LYS A 33 29.30 -1.12 7.83
CA LYS A 33 28.36 -0.24 7.14
C LYS A 33 28.53 -0.40 5.64
N LYS A 34 27.42 -0.68 4.93
CA LYS A 34 27.40 -0.83 3.47
C LYS A 34 26.29 0.02 2.88
N TYR A 35 26.62 0.83 1.89
CA TYR A 35 25.68 1.77 1.29
C TYR A 35 25.73 1.71 -0.23
N ASP A 36 24.55 1.71 -0.84
CA ASP A 36 24.35 2.06 -2.24
C ASP A 36 23.99 3.55 -2.38
N PRO A 37 23.98 4.13 -3.60
CA PRO A 37 23.50 5.49 -3.83
C PRO A 37 22.15 5.73 -3.14
N GLY A 38 22.04 6.89 -2.48
CA GLY A 38 20.86 7.26 -1.69
C GLY A 38 20.92 6.88 -0.21
N ALA A 39 22.04 6.32 0.26
CA ALA A 39 22.25 6.05 1.68
C ALA A 39 23.63 6.52 2.15
N SER A 40 23.71 6.95 3.42
CA SER A 40 24.93 7.36 4.09
C SER A 40 24.85 7.07 5.60
N ASP A 41 25.84 7.51 6.35
CA ASP A 41 25.84 7.46 7.82
C ASP A 41 24.73 8.29 8.45
N THR A 42 24.25 9.31 7.78
CA THR A 42 23.32 10.31 8.34
C THR A 42 22.02 10.46 7.59
N GLU A 43 21.92 9.96 6.36
CA GLU A 43 20.76 10.20 5.49
C GLU A 43 20.38 8.95 4.68
N ILE A 44 19.07 8.81 4.43
CA ILE A 44 18.46 7.86 3.49
C ILE A 44 17.57 8.67 2.56
N LYS A 45 17.77 8.53 1.23
CA LYS A 45 16.96 9.19 0.20
C LYS A 45 15.95 8.21 -0.39
N LEU A 46 14.68 8.60 -0.40
CA LEU A 46 13.59 7.83 -1.02
C LEU A 46 12.84 8.67 -2.03
N GLY A 47 12.31 8.00 -3.06
CA GLY A 47 11.52 8.63 -4.10
C GLY A 47 10.10 8.09 -4.20
N GLN A 48 9.20 8.89 -4.78
CA GLN A 48 7.84 8.51 -5.12
C GLN A 48 7.37 9.34 -6.31
N THR A 49 6.54 8.74 -7.18
CA THR A 49 5.75 9.47 -8.19
C THR A 49 4.27 9.24 -7.94
N VAL A 50 3.51 10.32 -7.80
CA VAL A 50 2.06 10.30 -7.61
C VAL A 50 1.44 11.52 -8.31
N PRO A 51 0.15 11.46 -8.73
CA PRO A 51 -0.50 12.61 -9.34
C PRO A 51 -0.86 13.65 -8.28
N HIS A 52 0.00 14.63 -8.03
CA HIS A 52 -0.33 15.81 -7.22
C HIS A 52 -1.27 16.77 -7.98
N SER A 53 -1.28 16.68 -9.30
CA SER A 53 -2.14 17.48 -10.20
C SER A 53 -2.91 16.59 -11.18
N GLY A 54 -3.79 17.21 -11.99
CA GLY A 54 -4.55 16.52 -13.03
C GLY A 54 -5.70 15.65 -12.52
N PRO A 55 -6.22 14.74 -13.37
CA PRO A 55 -7.43 13.94 -13.07
C PRO A 55 -7.27 12.99 -11.86
N GLY A 56 -6.05 12.57 -11.57
CA GLY A 56 -5.70 11.71 -10.44
C GLY A 56 -5.34 12.46 -9.15
N SER A 57 -5.48 13.79 -9.07
CA SER A 57 -4.98 14.62 -7.97
C SER A 57 -5.51 14.26 -6.58
N LEU A 58 -6.65 13.57 -6.50
CA LEU A 58 -7.17 12.99 -5.25
C LEU A 58 -6.11 12.12 -4.54
N TYR A 59 -5.29 11.42 -5.30
CA TYR A 59 -4.25 10.51 -4.78
C TYR A 59 -2.95 11.23 -4.40
N GLY A 60 -2.80 12.52 -4.70
CA GLY A 60 -1.61 13.31 -4.30
C GLY A 60 -1.42 13.39 -2.77
N VAL A 61 -2.45 13.10 -2.00
CA VAL A 61 -2.37 13.01 -0.54
C VAL A 61 -1.39 11.93 -0.06
N LEU A 62 -1.15 10.87 -0.85
CA LEU A 62 -0.18 9.82 -0.54
C LEU A 62 1.23 10.39 -0.35
N GLY A 63 1.65 11.31 -1.22
CA GLY A 63 2.94 11.98 -1.11
C GLY A 63 3.02 12.86 0.14
N ARG A 64 1.98 13.67 0.40
CA ARG A 64 1.92 14.52 1.59
C ARG A 64 2.00 13.73 2.90
N VAL A 65 1.35 12.56 2.96
CA VAL A 65 1.43 11.67 4.13
C VAL A 65 2.83 11.10 4.29
N GLY A 66 3.49 10.72 3.20
CA GLY A 66 4.89 10.27 3.23
C GLY A 66 5.82 11.34 3.80
N GLU A 67 5.70 12.58 3.33
CA GLU A 67 6.46 13.73 3.82
C GLU A 67 6.22 13.96 5.33
N ALA A 68 4.96 13.99 5.76
CA ALA A 68 4.57 14.19 7.15
C ALA A 68 5.12 13.07 8.07
N TYR A 69 5.04 11.82 7.63
CA TYR A 69 5.52 10.68 8.40
C TYR A 69 7.04 10.69 8.56
N PHE A 70 7.79 10.96 7.51
CA PHE A 70 9.24 11.06 7.62
C PHE A 70 9.68 12.30 8.36
N GLN A 71 8.96 13.42 8.28
CA GLN A 71 9.19 14.57 9.15
C GLN A 71 9.05 14.16 10.62
N MET A 72 7.96 13.49 10.99
CA MET A 72 7.75 12.98 12.35
C MET A 72 8.87 12.04 12.81
N LEU A 73 9.30 11.11 11.95
CA LEU A 73 10.42 10.21 12.28
C LEU A 73 11.73 10.97 12.44
N ASN A 74 11.99 11.93 11.57
CA ASN A 74 13.19 12.74 11.61
C ASN A 74 13.30 13.59 12.89
N GLU A 75 12.18 14.14 13.40
CA GLU A 75 12.13 14.82 14.68
C GLU A 75 12.51 13.89 15.85
N LYS A 76 12.20 12.59 15.73
CA LYS A 76 12.51 11.54 16.71
C LYS A 76 13.88 10.88 16.52
N GLY A 77 14.75 11.40 15.66
CA GLY A 77 16.09 10.83 15.42
C GLY A 77 16.23 10.03 14.13
N GLY A 78 15.17 9.89 13.33
CA GLY A 78 15.18 9.18 12.05
C GLY A 78 15.07 7.66 12.16
N ILE A 79 15.57 6.95 11.18
CA ILE A 79 15.60 5.48 11.13
C ILE A 79 17.04 5.00 11.37
N ASN A 80 17.26 4.24 12.44
CA ASN A 80 18.60 3.77 12.84
C ASN A 80 19.63 4.92 12.90
N GLY A 81 19.20 6.11 13.40
CA GLY A 81 20.04 7.30 13.52
C GLY A 81 20.20 8.11 12.23
N ARG A 82 19.54 7.75 11.13
CA ARG A 82 19.62 8.45 9.83
C ARG A 82 18.34 9.20 9.53
N LYS A 83 18.48 10.43 9.05
CA LYS A 83 17.32 11.22 8.57
C LYS A 83 16.86 10.68 7.23
N VAL A 84 15.56 10.64 7.01
CA VAL A 84 14.99 10.27 5.72
C VAL A 84 14.68 11.53 4.93
N LYS A 85 15.28 11.65 3.75
CA LYS A 85 14.96 12.68 2.75
C LYS A 85 14.02 12.05 1.72
N PHE A 86 12.80 12.50 1.69
CA PHE A 86 11.77 11.96 0.82
C PHE A 86 11.40 12.95 -0.27
N PHE A 87 11.29 12.45 -1.51
CA PHE A 87 10.94 13.22 -2.69
C PHE A 87 9.65 12.65 -3.29
N SER A 88 8.54 13.36 -3.17
CA SER A 88 7.30 13.04 -3.85
C SER A 88 7.14 13.95 -5.07
N MET A 89 7.17 13.36 -6.27
CA MET A 89 7.10 14.10 -7.53
C MET A 89 5.76 13.93 -8.23
N ASP A 90 5.26 15.02 -8.82
CA ASP A 90 4.02 15.02 -9.59
C ASP A 90 4.22 14.37 -10.96
N ASP A 91 3.43 13.33 -11.24
CA ASP A 91 3.34 12.72 -12.56
C ASP A 91 2.01 13.01 -13.28
N ALA A 92 1.07 13.69 -12.64
CA ALA A 92 -0.27 13.99 -13.14
C ALA A 92 -1.01 12.76 -13.73
N TYR A 93 -0.66 11.54 -13.27
CA TYR A 93 -1.10 10.26 -13.86
C TYR A 93 -0.71 10.12 -15.34
N SER A 94 0.39 10.73 -15.76
CA SER A 94 0.90 10.75 -17.14
C SER A 94 2.17 9.92 -17.26
N ALA A 95 2.17 8.91 -18.13
CA ALA A 95 3.34 8.06 -18.36
C ALA A 95 4.61 8.85 -18.76
N PRO A 96 4.57 9.85 -19.68
CA PRO A 96 5.74 10.68 -20.00
C PRO A 96 6.26 11.46 -18.80
N LYS A 97 5.38 12.11 -18.01
CA LYS A 97 5.80 12.84 -16.80
C LYS A 97 6.37 11.90 -15.72
N CYS A 98 5.78 10.72 -15.56
CA CYS A 98 6.30 9.70 -14.66
C CYS A 98 7.72 9.27 -15.05
N VAL A 99 8.01 9.10 -16.35
CA VAL A 99 9.36 8.80 -16.86
C VAL A 99 10.33 9.92 -16.50
N GLU A 100 9.96 11.18 -16.74
CA GLU A 100 10.78 12.34 -16.41
C GLU A 100 11.08 12.42 -14.90
N ALA A 101 10.03 12.37 -14.08
CA ALA A 101 10.14 12.41 -12.62
C ALA A 101 10.98 11.25 -12.07
N THR A 102 10.77 10.03 -12.58
CA THR A 102 11.54 8.85 -12.16
C THR A 102 13.02 8.97 -12.53
N ARG A 103 13.34 9.44 -13.74
CA ARG A 103 14.74 9.69 -14.12
C ARG A 103 15.40 10.72 -13.22
N ARG A 104 14.71 11.80 -12.90
CA ARG A 104 15.23 12.80 -11.96
C ARG A 104 15.50 12.19 -10.59
N LEU A 105 14.57 11.37 -10.04
CA LEU A 105 14.75 10.68 -8.76
C LEU A 105 15.99 9.76 -8.77
N VAL A 106 16.21 9.04 -9.87
CA VAL A 106 17.30 8.05 -9.98
C VAL A 106 18.63 8.69 -10.33
N GLU A 107 18.66 9.63 -11.30
CA GLU A 107 19.89 10.13 -11.91
C GLU A 107 20.40 11.43 -11.27
N GLN A 108 19.52 12.24 -10.65
CA GLN A 108 19.90 13.52 -10.02
C GLN A 108 19.80 13.45 -8.49
N GLU A 109 18.68 12.93 -7.97
CA GLU A 109 18.52 12.83 -6.51
C GLU A 109 19.22 11.58 -5.95
N GLU A 110 19.53 10.59 -6.81
CA GLU A 110 20.20 9.34 -6.46
C GLU A 110 19.49 8.58 -5.32
N VAL A 111 18.17 8.39 -5.42
CA VAL A 111 17.42 7.72 -4.37
C VAL A 111 17.81 6.25 -4.20
N LEU A 112 17.79 5.77 -2.96
CA LEU A 112 18.04 4.35 -2.61
C LEU A 112 16.97 3.46 -3.20
N ALA A 113 15.71 3.88 -3.08
CA ALA A 113 14.53 3.15 -3.58
C ALA A 113 13.39 4.12 -3.87
N LEU A 114 12.45 3.70 -4.73
CA LEU A 114 11.11 4.27 -4.84
C LEU A 114 10.13 3.39 -4.07
N TYR A 115 9.14 4.00 -3.40
CA TYR A 115 8.06 3.25 -2.75
C TYR A 115 6.72 3.95 -2.94
N GLY A 116 5.63 3.17 -2.94
CA GLY A 116 4.28 3.71 -2.92
C GLY A 116 3.91 4.58 -4.12
N SER A 117 4.64 4.50 -5.23
CA SER A 117 4.29 5.21 -6.47
C SER A 117 2.96 4.69 -7.01
N LEU A 118 2.15 5.58 -7.62
CA LEU A 118 0.76 5.28 -7.97
C LEU A 118 0.54 5.14 -9.47
N GLY A 119 -0.36 4.23 -9.82
CA GLY A 119 -0.96 4.12 -11.15
C GLY A 119 -0.32 3.05 -12.03
N THR A 120 -1.15 2.18 -12.60
CA THR A 120 -0.65 1.04 -13.41
C THR A 120 0.05 1.54 -14.66
N ALA A 121 -0.57 2.40 -15.46
CA ALA A 121 0.01 2.90 -16.70
C ALA A 121 1.28 3.75 -16.48
N PRO A 122 1.33 4.74 -15.55
CA PRO A 122 2.56 5.46 -15.25
C PRO A 122 3.69 4.55 -14.78
N GLN A 123 3.43 3.61 -13.87
CA GLN A 123 4.46 2.72 -13.32
C GLN A 123 4.95 1.68 -14.34
N THR A 124 4.10 1.27 -15.28
CA THR A 124 4.51 0.42 -16.42
C THR A 124 5.56 1.11 -17.28
N ALA A 125 5.44 2.41 -17.51
CA ALA A 125 6.37 3.17 -18.34
C ALA A 125 7.80 3.21 -17.78
N VAL A 126 7.97 3.08 -16.47
CA VAL A 126 9.28 3.14 -15.78
C VAL A 126 9.80 1.79 -15.31
N HIS A 127 8.97 0.76 -15.34
CA HIS A 127 9.23 -0.58 -14.83
C HIS A 127 10.55 -1.19 -15.33
N LYS A 128 10.72 -1.25 -16.66
CA LYS A 128 11.93 -1.83 -17.29
C LYS A 128 13.16 -0.99 -16.95
N TYR A 129 13.03 0.33 -16.95
CA TYR A 129 14.14 1.24 -16.64
C TYR A 129 14.63 1.01 -15.21
N LEU A 130 13.75 1.02 -14.21
CA LEU A 130 14.12 0.82 -12.80
C LEU A 130 14.76 -0.56 -12.59
N ASN A 131 14.20 -1.61 -13.21
CA ASN A 131 14.79 -2.95 -13.14
C ASN A 131 16.18 -3.02 -13.78
N SER A 132 16.42 -2.36 -14.92
CA SER A 132 17.73 -2.29 -15.56
C SER A 132 18.78 -1.53 -14.74
N LYS A 133 18.34 -0.54 -13.94
CA LYS A 133 19.19 0.25 -13.04
C LYS A 133 19.38 -0.41 -11.67
N GLY A 134 18.69 -1.51 -11.38
CA GLY A 134 18.71 -2.16 -10.07
C GLY A 134 18.17 -1.26 -8.95
N VAL A 135 17.19 -0.41 -9.26
CA VAL A 135 16.55 0.48 -8.28
C VAL A 135 15.24 -0.13 -7.82
N PRO A 136 15.07 -0.43 -6.52
CA PRO A 136 13.82 -0.98 -5.99
C PRO A 136 12.63 -0.05 -6.21
N GLN A 137 11.52 -0.62 -6.69
CA GLN A 137 10.22 0.01 -6.88
C GLN A 137 9.20 -0.79 -6.04
N LEU A 138 9.01 -0.38 -4.79
CA LEU A 138 8.39 -1.18 -3.75
C LEU A 138 7.00 -0.68 -3.38
N LEU A 139 6.13 -1.61 -2.93
CA LEU A 139 4.82 -1.29 -2.35
C LEU A 139 4.00 -0.37 -3.27
N LEU A 140 3.99 -0.64 -4.57
CA LEU A 140 3.27 0.17 -5.56
C LEU A 140 1.80 0.31 -5.22
N ASN A 141 1.24 1.51 -5.36
CA ASN A 141 -0.20 1.75 -5.29
C ASN A 141 -0.90 1.29 -6.58
N THR A 142 -0.72 0.02 -6.89
CA THR A 142 -1.35 -0.71 -7.99
C THR A 142 -1.19 -2.20 -7.76
N GLY A 143 -2.23 -2.98 -8.07
CA GLY A 143 -2.28 -4.44 -7.95
C GLY A 143 -2.16 -5.15 -9.30
N ALA A 144 -1.55 -4.53 -10.32
CA ALA A 144 -1.45 -5.15 -11.63
C ALA A 144 -0.64 -6.45 -11.59
N SER A 145 -1.11 -7.45 -12.34
CA SER A 145 -0.53 -8.80 -12.39
C SER A 145 0.96 -8.82 -12.72
N LYS A 146 1.40 -7.90 -13.56
CA LYS A 146 2.81 -7.75 -13.98
C LYS A 146 3.79 -7.47 -12.84
N TRP A 147 3.32 -7.03 -11.68
CA TRP A 147 4.16 -6.77 -10.51
C TRP A 147 4.51 -8.04 -9.71
N ASN A 148 3.89 -9.18 -10.03
CA ASN A 148 4.24 -10.48 -9.48
C ASN A 148 5.06 -11.31 -10.50
N ASP A 149 6.22 -10.78 -10.88
CA ASP A 149 7.18 -11.45 -11.76
C ASP A 149 8.61 -11.31 -11.21
N PRO A 150 8.93 -11.91 -10.06
CA PRO A 150 10.25 -11.81 -9.43
C PRO A 150 11.39 -12.35 -10.29
N LYS A 151 11.10 -13.29 -11.19
CA LYS A 151 12.09 -13.89 -12.07
C LYS A 151 12.65 -12.90 -13.08
N ASN A 152 11.79 -12.10 -13.74
CA ASN A 152 12.19 -11.17 -14.78
C ASN A 152 12.35 -9.73 -14.25
N PHE A 153 11.59 -9.36 -13.21
CA PHE A 153 11.51 -8.00 -12.69
C PHE A 153 11.61 -7.97 -11.17
N LYS A 154 12.70 -8.49 -10.64
CA LYS A 154 12.90 -8.65 -9.19
C LYS A 154 12.83 -7.36 -8.37
N TRP A 155 13.03 -6.20 -9.00
CA TRP A 155 13.09 -4.91 -8.31
C TRP A 155 11.73 -4.22 -8.18
N THR A 156 10.63 -4.85 -8.65
CA THR A 156 9.30 -4.23 -8.64
C THR A 156 8.30 -5.11 -7.90
N MET A 157 7.57 -4.51 -6.92
CA MET A 157 6.60 -5.20 -6.09
C MET A 157 5.31 -4.40 -5.95
N ALA A 158 4.14 -5.06 -6.11
CA ALA A 158 2.84 -4.49 -5.79
C ALA A 158 2.72 -4.15 -4.30
N GLY A 159 1.86 -3.19 -3.95
CA GLY A 159 1.46 -2.89 -2.56
C GLY A 159 -0.02 -3.10 -2.29
N LEU A 160 -0.81 -3.32 -3.35
CA LEU A 160 -2.25 -3.60 -3.29
C LEU A 160 -2.53 -5.06 -3.66
N PRO A 161 -3.68 -5.64 -3.26
CA PRO A 161 -4.11 -6.94 -3.76
C PRO A 161 -4.01 -7.01 -5.28
N LEU A 162 -3.60 -8.17 -5.79
CA LEU A 162 -3.50 -8.33 -7.24
C LEU A 162 -4.90 -8.24 -7.88
N TYR A 163 -5.04 -7.45 -8.93
CA TYR A 163 -6.31 -7.26 -9.64
C TYR A 163 -6.92 -8.56 -10.18
N PRO A 164 -6.11 -9.50 -10.72
CA PRO A 164 -6.63 -10.81 -11.10
C PRO A 164 -7.24 -11.60 -9.93
N THR A 165 -6.64 -11.54 -8.75
CA THR A 165 -7.16 -12.20 -7.53
C THR A 165 -8.52 -11.62 -7.16
N GLU A 166 -8.62 -10.30 -7.09
CA GLU A 166 -9.88 -9.60 -6.83
C GLU A 166 -10.96 -9.97 -7.86
N ALA A 167 -10.60 -9.90 -9.15
CA ALA A 167 -11.52 -10.21 -10.25
C ALA A 167 -12.05 -11.65 -10.18
N ARG A 168 -11.19 -12.64 -9.87
CA ARG A 168 -11.60 -14.04 -9.73
C ARG A 168 -12.52 -14.27 -8.54
N ILE A 169 -12.22 -13.65 -7.39
CA ILE A 169 -13.07 -13.74 -6.20
C ILE A 169 -14.45 -13.14 -6.48
N LEU A 170 -14.52 -11.95 -7.08
CA LEU A 170 -15.78 -11.30 -7.40
C LEU A 170 -16.57 -12.06 -8.47
N ALA A 171 -15.91 -12.67 -9.46
CA ALA A 171 -16.59 -13.54 -10.43
C ALA A 171 -17.22 -14.78 -9.77
N LYS A 172 -16.51 -15.45 -8.86
CA LYS A 172 -17.05 -16.56 -8.06
C LYS A 172 -18.25 -16.12 -7.22
N HIS A 173 -18.18 -14.94 -6.61
CA HIS A 173 -19.30 -14.36 -5.85
C HIS A 173 -20.52 -14.14 -6.73
N VAL A 174 -20.34 -13.58 -7.94
CA VAL A 174 -21.45 -13.39 -8.90
C VAL A 174 -22.10 -14.72 -9.26
N ILE A 175 -21.31 -15.75 -9.59
CA ILE A 175 -21.83 -17.08 -9.96
C ILE A 175 -22.66 -17.67 -8.81
N ALA A 176 -22.19 -17.53 -7.57
CA ALA A 176 -22.90 -18.03 -6.39
C ALA A 176 -24.21 -17.25 -6.11
N ALA A 177 -24.17 -15.92 -6.24
CA ALA A 177 -25.32 -15.06 -5.95
C ALA A 177 -26.34 -15.03 -7.08
N LYS A 178 -25.89 -15.09 -8.35
CA LYS A 178 -26.70 -14.97 -9.57
C LYS A 178 -26.17 -15.89 -10.67
N PRO A 179 -26.51 -17.20 -10.67
CA PRO A 179 -25.97 -18.16 -11.63
C PRO A 179 -26.25 -17.81 -13.11
N ASN A 180 -27.30 -17.05 -13.38
CA ASN A 180 -27.71 -16.62 -14.73
C ASN A 180 -27.43 -15.14 -15.00
N ALA A 181 -26.46 -14.55 -14.31
CA ALA A 181 -26.14 -13.12 -14.35
C ALA A 181 -25.91 -12.59 -15.77
N LYS A 182 -26.53 -11.45 -16.05
CA LYS A 182 -26.23 -10.60 -17.21
C LYS A 182 -25.37 -9.44 -16.72
N ILE A 183 -24.09 -9.42 -17.08
CA ILE A 183 -23.12 -8.55 -16.47
C ILE A 183 -22.77 -7.39 -17.41
N GLY A 184 -22.93 -6.15 -16.92
CA GLY A 184 -22.38 -4.96 -17.53
C GLY A 184 -21.12 -4.52 -16.81
N ILE A 185 -20.10 -4.12 -17.55
CA ILE A 185 -18.81 -3.68 -16.99
C ILE A 185 -18.50 -2.26 -17.42
N LEU A 186 -18.18 -1.37 -16.46
CA LEU A 186 -17.49 -0.12 -16.71
C LEU A 186 -16.03 -0.26 -16.29
N TYR A 187 -15.09 0.11 -17.16
CA TYR A 187 -13.67 0.03 -16.82
C TYR A 187 -12.86 1.21 -17.33
N GLN A 188 -11.82 1.60 -16.59
CA GLN A 188 -10.86 2.59 -17.03
C GLN A 188 -10.05 2.05 -18.21
N ASN A 189 -9.93 2.81 -19.29
CA ASN A 189 -9.34 2.40 -20.56
C ASN A 189 -7.81 2.44 -20.55
N ASP A 190 -7.21 1.75 -19.56
CA ASP A 190 -5.76 1.59 -19.45
C ASP A 190 -5.39 0.19 -18.90
N ASP A 191 -4.14 -0.02 -18.57
CA ASP A 191 -3.64 -1.27 -18.01
C ASP A 191 -4.34 -1.67 -16.70
N PHE A 192 -4.80 -0.69 -15.89
CA PHE A 192 -5.54 -0.96 -14.66
C PHE A 192 -6.87 -1.67 -14.95
N GLY A 193 -7.73 -1.06 -15.77
CA GLY A 193 -9.05 -1.62 -16.03
C GLY A 193 -8.99 -2.94 -16.79
N ARG A 194 -8.06 -3.06 -17.74
CA ARG A 194 -7.90 -4.27 -18.55
C ARG A 194 -7.44 -5.48 -17.75
N ASP A 195 -6.64 -5.29 -16.71
CA ASP A 195 -6.10 -6.39 -15.91
C ASP A 195 -7.18 -7.13 -15.07
N PHE A 196 -8.35 -6.51 -14.86
CA PHE A 196 -9.52 -7.16 -14.26
C PHE A 196 -10.33 -8.00 -15.24
N LEU A 197 -10.44 -7.58 -16.51
CA LEU A 197 -11.41 -8.13 -17.47
C LEU A 197 -11.13 -9.60 -17.80
N GLY A 198 -9.90 -9.92 -18.15
CA GLY A 198 -9.51 -11.29 -18.56
C GLY A 198 -9.80 -12.33 -17.47
N PRO A 199 -9.25 -12.16 -16.26
CA PRO A 199 -9.47 -13.08 -15.14
C PRO A 199 -10.94 -13.22 -14.74
N PHE A 200 -11.71 -12.11 -14.72
CA PHE A 200 -13.14 -12.14 -14.43
C PHE A 200 -13.92 -12.98 -15.45
N LYS A 201 -13.74 -12.68 -16.75
CA LYS A 201 -14.39 -13.41 -17.85
C LYS A 201 -13.98 -14.87 -17.89
N LYS A 202 -12.72 -15.19 -17.58
CA LYS A 202 -12.24 -16.57 -17.55
C LYS A 202 -12.95 -17.41 -16.49
N VAL A 203 -13.15 -16.91 -15.28
CA VAL A 203 -13.88 -17.64 -14.23
C VAL A 203 -15.32 -17.89 -14.63
N LEU A 204 -16.00 -16.92 -15.26
CA LEU A 204 -17.37 -17.11 -15.77
C LEU A 204 -17.42 -18.21 -16.83
N ALA A 205 -16.46 -18.24 -17.76
CA ALA A 205 -16.39 -19.24 -18.83
C ALA A 205 -16.06 -20.64 -18.27
N ASP A 206 -15.09 -20.74 -17.35
CA ASP A 206 -14.69 -22.02 -16.75
C ASP A 206 -15.80 -22.66 -15.92
N ALA A 207 -16.69 -21.85 -15.34
CA ALA A 207 -17.84 -22.35 -14.58
C ALA A 207 -18.90 -23.06 -15.46
N GLY A 208 -18.85 -22.89 -16.78
CA GLY A 208 -19.79 -23.53 -17.72
C GLY A 208 -21.25 -23.12 -17.53
N GLY A 209 -21.51 -22.06 -16.76
CA GLY A 209 -22.85 -21.56 -16.45
C GLY A 209 -23.41 -20.61 -17.51
N THR A 210 -24.56 -20.00 -17.23
CA THR A 210 -25.20 -19.02 -18.10
C THR A 210 -24.84 -17.56 -17.78
N ALA A 211 -24.13 -17.34 -16.66
CA ALA A 211 -23.61 -16.00 -16.31
C ALA A 211 -22.63 -15.51 -17.38
N LYS A 212 -22.87 -14.33 -17.91
CA LYS A 212 -22.04 -13.76 -19.00
C LYS A 212 -21.98 -12.26 -18.98
N VAL A 213 -20.86 -11.74 -19.44
CA VAL A 213 -20.71 -10.31 -19.77
C VAL A 213 -21.50 -10.03 -21.05
N ILE A 214 -22.47 -9.11 -20.99
CA ILE A 214 -23.31 -8.74 -22.13
C ILE A 214 -22.96 -7.37 -22.69
N MET A 215 -22.29 -6.51 -21.91
CA MET A 215 -21.85 -5.19 -22.34
C MET A 215 -20.61 -4.75 -21.55
N GLU A 216 -19.65 -4.21 -22.28
CA GLU A 216 -18.47 -3.54 -21.72
C GLU A 216 -18.44 -2.08 -22.20
N GLN A 217 -18.22 -1.14 -21.30
CA GLN A 217 -18.04 0.27 -21.58
C GLN A 217 -16.73 0.73 -20.96
N SER A 218 -15.89 1.40 -21.73
CA SER A 218 -14.66 1.99 -21.19
C SER A 218 -14.84 3.50 -21.01
N TYR A 219 -13.97 4.07 -20.18
CA TYR A 219 -13.82 5.52 -20.06
C TYR A 219 -12.34 5.87 -19.94
N ASP A 220 -11.94 7.03 -20.44
CA ASP A 220 -10.61 7.58 -20.22
C ASP A 220 -10.60 8.46 -18.96
N LEU A 221 -9.51 8.42 -18.19
CA LEU A 221 -9.41 9.15 -16.92
C LEU A 221 -9.59 10.69 -17.09
N THR A 222 -9.36 11.19 -18.30
CA THR A 222 -9.54 12.60 -18.68
C THR A 222 -10.98 12.97 -19.03
N GLU A 223 -11.87 11.99 -19.18
CA GLU A 223 -13.28 12.26 -19.46
C GLU A 223 -13.93 13.01 -18.27
N PRO A 224 -14.72 14.05 -18.53
CA PRO A 224 -15.33 14.83 -17.45
C PRO A 224 -16.42 14.07 -16.70
N THR A 225 -17.08 13.09 -17.36
CA THR A 225 -18.18 12.29 -16.81
C THR A 225 -18.25 10.93 -17.49
N VAL A 226 -18.86 9.95 -16.80
CA VAL A 226 -19.12 8.58 -17.31
C VAL A 226 -20.62 8.34 -17.58
N ASP A 227 -21.41 9.39 -17.70
CA ASP A 227 -22.87 9.32 -17.78
C ASP A 227 -23.37 8.52 -18.98
N SER A 228 -22.79 8.72 -20.16
CA SER A 228 -23.19 8.01 -21.39
C SER A 228 -22.96 6.50 -21.27
N GLN A 229 -21.84 6.10 -20.68
CA GLN A 229 -21.52 4.71 -20.45
C GLN A 229 -22.54 4.06 -19.50
N LEU A 230 -22.91 4.75 -18.40
CA LEU A 230 -23.89 4.25 -17.43
C LEU A 230 -25.31 4.17 -18.02
N ILE A 231 -25.72 5.14 -18.84
CA ILE A 231 -27.02 5.09 -19.56
C ILE A 231 -27.06 3.86 -20.47
N ASN A 232 -26.01 3.56 -21.21
CA ASN A 232 -25.93 2.39 -22.09
C ASN A 232 -25.99 1.10 -21.28
N LEU A 233 -25.20 1.00 -20.21
CA LEU A 233 -25.19 -0.18 -19.33
C LEU A 233 -26.54 -0.42 -18.67
N SER A 234 -27.22 0.60 -18.17
CA SER A 234 -28.53 0.47 -17.53
C SER A 234 -29.63 -0.02 -18.50
N LYS A 235 -29.54 0.32 -19.79
CA LYS A 235 -30.46 -0.12 -20.85
C LYS A 235 -30.15 -1.48 -21.44
N SER A 236 -28.99 -2.05 -21.14
CA SER A 236 -28.53 -3.33 -21.72
C SER A 236 -29.29 -4.56 -21.21
N GLY A 237 -30.02 -4.42 -20.12
CA GLY A 237 -30.63 -5.53 -19.40
C GLY A 237 -29.67 -6.25 -18.44
N ALA A 238 -28.52 -5.63 -18.14
CA ALA A 238 -27.60 -6.16 -17.14
C ALA A 238 -28.22 -6.08 -15.73
N ASP A 239 -28.13 -7.18 -14.96
CA ASP A 239 -28.59 -7.29 -13.59
C ASP A 239 -27.43 -7.39 -12.59
N VAL A 240 -26.17 -7.39 -13.10
CA VAL A 240 -24.93 -7.20 -12.37
C VAL A 240 -24.16 -6.06 -13.02
N PHE A 241 -23.62 -5.15 -12.22
CA PHE A 241 -22.73 -4.09 -12.66
C PHE A 241 -21.37 -4.24 -12.01
N TYR A 242 -20.32 -4.44 -12.80
CA TYR A 242 -18.96 -4.42 -12.31
C TYR A 242 -18.30 -3.08 -12.63
N ASN A 243 -18.05 -2.31 -11.58
CA ASN A 243 -17.51 -0.95 -11.63
C ASN A 243 -16.00 -0.97 -11.36
N ILE A 244 -15.21 -0.99 -12.43
CA ILE A 244 -13.74 -0.96 -12.41
C ILE A 244 -13.28 0.46 -12.74
N SER A 245 -13.66 1.39 -11.88
CA SER A 245 -13.31 2.81 -12.02
C SER A 245 -12.49 3.31 -10.83
N THR A 246 -11.94 4.51 -10.97
CA THR A 246 -11.11 5.13 -9.93
C THR A 246 -11.55 6.58 -9.64
N GLY A 247 -11.31 7.02 -8.42
CA GLY A 247 -11.46 8.40 -8.00
C GLY A 247 -12.83 9.01 -8.34
N LYS A 248 -12.82 10.13 -9.10
CA LYS A 248 -14.02 10.87 -9.48
C LYS A 248 -15.00 10.02 -10.31
N ALA A 249 -14.50 9.20 -11.22
CA ALA A 249 -15.35 8.36 -12.06
C ALA A 249 -16.14 7.33 -11.23
N SER A 250 -15.54 6.81 -10.13
CA SER A 250 -16.25 5.90 -9.22
C SER A 250 -17.42 6.59 -8.51
N SER A 251 -17.21 7.78 -7.95
CA SER A 251 -18.29 8.56 -7.31
C SER A 251 -19.38 8.94 -8.30
N GLN A 252 -19.01 9.33 -9.53
CA GLN A 252 -19.95 9.67 -10.59
C GLN A 252 -20.77 8.45 -11.01
N SER A 253 -20.14 7.30 -11.22
CA SER A 253 -20.85 6.09 -11.65
C SER A 253 -21.85 5.59 -10.61
N ILE A 254 -21.46 5.58 -9.32
CA ILE A 254 -22.37 5.19 -8.22
C ILE A 254 -23.59 6.11 -8.19
N ARG A 255 -23.40 7.42 -8.24
CA ARG A 255 -24.45 8.41 -8.25
C ARG A 255 -25.37 8.25 -9.47
N LYS A 256 -24.78 8.06 -10.66
CA LYS A 256 -25.55 7.87 -11.90
C LYS A 256 -26.39 6.62 -11.89
N VAL A 257 -25.89 5.49 -11.33
CA VAL A 257 -26.67 4.26 -11.14
C VAL A 257 -27.93 4.53 -10.31
N ALA A 258 -27.80 5.29 -9.21
CA ALA A 258 -28.93 5.67 -8.36
C ALA A 258 -29.90 6.62 -9.08
N GLU A 259 -29.42 7.66 -9.77
CA GLU A 259 -30.22 8.60 -10.57
C GLU A 259 -31.05 7.90 -11.66
N LEU A 260 -30.48 6.87 -12.29
CA LEU A 260 -31.17 6.08 -13.32
C LEU A 260 -32.19 5.10 -12.73
N GLY A 261 -32.28 4.95 -11.41
CA GLY A 261 -33.09 3.94 -10.76
C GLY A 261 -32.68 2.50 -11.12
N TRP A 262 -31.46 2.31 -11.65
CA TRP A 262 -30.92 1.00 -11.97
C TRP A 262 -30.48 0.29 -10.72
N LYS A 263 -30.91 -0.96 -10.49
CA LYS A 263 -30.67 -1.73 -9.27
C LYS A 263 -29.96 -3.06 -9.57
N PRO A 264 -28.75 -3.06 -10.11
CA PRO A 264 -27.96 -4.27 -10.31
C PRO A 264 -27.33 -4.74 -8.99
N LEU A 265 -26.87 -5.99 -8.93
CA LEU A 265 -25.81 -6.35 -7.99
C LEU A 265 -24.55 -5.53 -8.38
N HIS A 266 -24.19 -4.54 -7.57
CA HIS A 266 -23.13 -3.58 -7.90
C HIS A 266 -21.83 -4.03 -7.27
N LEU A 267 -20.86 -4.46 -8.07
CA LEU A 267 -19.50 -4.77 -7.66
C LEU A 267 -18.60 -3.55 -7.86
N LEU A 268 -17.76 -3.24 -6.88
CA LEU A 268 -16.83 -2.11 -6.95
C LEU A 268 -15.39 -2.58 -6.73
N SER A 269 -14.45 -2.10 -7.54
CA SER A 269 -13.03 -2.40 -7.35
C SER A 269 -12.51 -1.89 -5.99
N ALA A 270 -11.69 -2.69 -5.30
CA ALA A 270 -11.20 -2.41 -3.94
C ALA A 270 -10.50 -1.06 -3.81
N GLY A 271 -9.82 -0.59 -4.87
CA GLY A 271 -9.17 0.72 -4.90
C GLY A 271 -10.12 1.91 -4.81
N SER A 272 -11.43 1.69 -4.94
CA SER A 272 -12.47 2.74 -4.92
C SER A 272 -13.46 2.63 -3.77
N THR A 273 -13.20 1.77 -2.79
CA THR A 273 -14.08 1.50 -1.66
C THR A 273 -13.93 2.47 -0.49
N GLY A 274 -12.96 3.38 -0.56
CA GLY A 274 -12.68 4.31 0.53
C GLY A 274 -13.81 5.31 0.78
N ARG A 275 -14.03 5.62 2.08
CA ARG A 275 -15.12 6.50 2.52
C ARG A 275 -15.17 7.84 1.80
N SER A 276 -14.01 8.46 1.50
CA SER A 276 -13.96 9.72 0.75
C SER A 276 -14.59 9.63 -0.64
N ILE A 277 -14.49 8.49 -1.33
CA ILE A 277 -15.11 8.25 -2.64
C ILE A 277 -16.61 7.99 -2.47
N LEU A 278 -16.98 7.16 -1.49
CA LEU A 278 -18.38 6.82 -1.23
C LEU A 278 -19.18 8.04 -0.74
N SER A 279 -18.61 8.87 0.15
CA SER A 279 -19.24 10.11 0.60
C SER A 279 -19.47 11.10 -0.55
N ALA A 280 -18.53 11.19 -1.49
CA ALA A 280 -18.70 12.01 -2.69
C ALA A 280 -19.78 11.48 -3.65
N ALA A 281 -20.12 10.18 -3.57
CA ALA A 281 -21.22 9.57 -4.30
C ALA A 281 -22.59 9.74 -3.60
N GLY A 282 -22.58 10.00 -2.29
CA GLY A 282 -23.72 9.89 -1.39
C GLY A 282 -23.77 8.49 -0.79
N LEU A 283 -23.61 8.38 0.54
CA LEU A 283 -23.51 7.05 1.20
C LEU A 283 -24.76 6.21 0.99
N GLU A 284 -25.92 6.85 0.93
CA GLU A 284 -27.21 6.21 0.63
C GLU A 284 -27.23 5.52 -0.73
N ASN A 285 -26.53 6.08 -1.73
CA ASN A 285 -26.41 5.52 -3.08
C ASN A 285 -25.47 4.31 -3.14
N CYS A 286 -24.70 4.08 -2.08
CA CYS A 286 -23.71 3.01 -2.01
C CYS A 286 -24.27 1.73 -1.37
N THR A 287 -25.48 1.75 -0.81
CA THR A 287 -26.10 0.60 -0.14
C THR A 287 -26.19 -0.61 -1.07
N GLY A 288 -25.71 -1.77 -0.61
CA GLY A 288 -25.69 -3.01 -1.38
C GLY A 288 -24.49 -3.16 -2.34
N ILE A 289 -23.55 -2.20 -2.36
CA ILE A 289 -22.30 -2.36 -3.12
C ILE A 289 -21.46 -3.46 -2.48
N VAL A 290 -20.99 -4.40 -3.30
CA VAL A 290 -20.10 -5.48 -2.91
C VAL A 290 -18.67 -5.20 -3.39
N ALA A 291 -17.71 -5.42 -2.50
CA ALA A 291 -16.30 -5.24 -2.82
C ALA A 291 -15.38 -6.17 -2.00
N ILE A 292 -14.13 -6.27 -2.43
CA ILE A 292 -13.07 -6.89 -1.62
C ILE A 292 -12.55 -5.86 -0.61
N ARG A 293 -12.37 -6.33 0.64
CA ARG A 293 -11.81 -5.53 1.73
C ARG A 293 -10.59 -6.20 2.31
N TYR A 294 -9.60 -5.39 2.68
CA TYR A 294 -8.35 -5.81 3.32
C TYR A 294 -7.81 -4.74 4.28
N ALA A 295 -8.43 -3.56 4.29
CA ALA A 295 -7.96 -2.39 5.00
C ALA A 295 -9.03 -1.82 5.94
N LYS A 296 -8.58 -1.29 7.07
CA LYS A 296 -9.37 -0.48 7.99
C LYS A 296 -9.75 0.85 7.36
N GLU A 297 -10.72 1.54 7.93
CA GLU A 297 -11.12 2.88 7.49
C GLU A 297 -11.08 3.87 8.64
N VAL A 298 -10.74 5.12 8.32
CA VAL A 298 -10.94 6.28 9.19
C VAL A 298 -12.38 6.78 9.07
N GLY A 299 -12.87 7.50 10.09
CA GLY A 299 -14.24 8.04 10.10
C GLY A 299 -15.34 7.00 10.33
N VAL A 300 -15.01 5.79 10.74
CA VAL A 300 -15.97 4.71 11.02
C VAL A 300 -15.93 4.33 12.50
N PRO A 301 -17.06 4.24 13.21
CA PRO A 301 -17.12 3.96 14.65
C PRO A 301 -16.37 2.69 15.06
N ARG A 302 -16.38 1.66 14.21
CA ARG A 302 -15.67 0.39 14.45
C ARG A 302 -14.19 0.57 14.73
N PHE A 303 -13.52 1.53 14.07
CA PHE A 303 -12.08 1.74 14.15
C PHE A 303 -11.70 3.01 14.96
N GLU A 304 -12.65 3.74 15.54
CA GLU A 304 -12.40 5.00 16.23
C GLU A 304 -11.40 4.85 17.40
N LYS A 305 -11.42 3.69 18.06
CA LYS A 305 -10.52 3.36 19.19
C LYS A 305 -9.34 2.46 18.78
N ASP A 306 -9.19 2.18 17.49
CA ASP A 306 -8.08 1.39 16.99
C ASP A 306 -6.76 2.15 17.16
N PRO A 307 -5.72 1.54 17.77
CA PRO A 307 -4.45 2.23 18.05
C PRO A 307 -3.77 2.80 16.80
N ASP A 308 -3.86 2.12 15.66
CA ASP A 308 -3.24 2.56 14.40
C ASP A 308 -3.99 3.76 13.81
N VAL A 309 -5.33 3.74 13.88
CA VAL A 309 -6.17 4.87 13.47
C VAL A 309 -5.91 6.07 14.37
N MET A 310 -5.81 5.87 15.69
CA MET A 310 -5.48 6.95 16.62
C MET A 310 -4.08 7.53 16.37
N ALA A 311 -3.10 6.69 16.06
CA ALA A 311 -1.74 7.13 15.71
C ALA A 311 -1.71 7.93 14.40
N PHE A 312 -2.44 7.49 13.38
CA PHE A 312 -2.62 8.26 12.14
C PHE A 312 -3.29 9.62 12.42
N GLU A 313 -4.37 9.67 13.22
CA GLU A 313 -5.07 10.89 13.57
C GLU A 313 -4.16 11.88 14.32
N ALA A 314 -3.29 11.40 15.20
CA ALA A 314 -2.29 12.23 15.86
C ALA A 314 -1.30 12.84 14.85
N LEU A 315 -0.80 12.05 13.90
CA LEU A 315 0.05 12.54 12.81
C LEU A 315 -0.69 13.56 11.95
N ARG A 316 -1.92 13.22 11.50
CA ARG A 316 -2.75 14.09 10.65
C ARG A 316 -2.99 15.45 11.31
N LYS A 317 -3.42 15.48 12.56
CA LYS A 317 -3.68 16.73 13.29
C LYS A 317 -2.44 17.62 13.41
N LYS A 318 -1.25 17.03 13.60
CA LYS A 318 -0.01 17.80 13.78
C LYS A 318 0.59 18.27 12.46
N TYR A 319 0.65 17.41 11.44
CA TYR A 319 1.44 17.66 10.23
C TYR A 319 0.59 17.88 8.96
N LEU A 320 -0.68 17.46 8.97
CA LEU A 320 -1.59 17.51 7.83
C LEU A 320 -2.96 18.08 8.21
N PRO A 321 -3.04 19.25 8.88
CA PRO A 321 -4.30 19.76 9.44
C PRO A 321 -5.38 20.05 8.38
N THR A 322 -5.00 20.20 7.12
CA THR A 322 -5.92 20.44 5.98
C THR A 322 -6.43 19.16 5.33
N VAL A 323 -5.93 17.99 5.73
CA VAL A 323 -6.42 16.69 5.23
C VAL A 323 -7.66 16.31 6.02
N ASP A 324 -8.71 15.97 5.29
CA ASP A 324 -9.99 15.53 5.85
C ASP A 324 -9.78 14.33 6.81
N PRO A 325 -10.35 14.32 8.01
CA PRO A 325 -10.30 13.19 8.95
C PRO A 325 -10.74 11.86 8.33
N ASP A 326 -11.73 11.89 7.42
CA ASP A 326 -12.29 10.72 6.78
C ASP A 326 -11.53 10.31 5.48
N ASN A 327 -10.35 10.90 5.24
CA ASN A 327 -9.58 10.60 4.05
C ASN A 327 -8.88 9.24 4.15
N THR A 328 -9.56 8.20 3.69
CA THR A 328 -9.07 6.81 3.68
C THR A 328 -7.81 6.62 2.84
N ILE A 329 -7.63 7.43 1.78
CA ILE A 329 -6.41 7.38 0.93
C ILE A 329 -5.21 7.86 1.74
N ALA A 330 -5.38 8.87 2.58
CA ALA A 330 -4.33 9.34 3.47
C ALA A 330 -3.94 8.25 4.51
N PHE A 331 -4.93 7.54 5.06
CA PHE A 331 -4.67 6.44 5.99
C PHE A 331 -3.96 5.26 5.30
N ALA A 332 -4.32 4.93 4.06
CA ALA A 332 -3.59 3.94 3.27
C ALA A 332 -2.13 4.36 3.04
N GLY A 333 -1.89 5.64 2.73
CA GLY A 333 -0.55 6.20 2.63
C GLY A 333 0.26 6.08 3.93
N TYR A 334 -0.40 6.30 5.08
CA TYR A 334 0.21 6.09 6.39
C TYR A 334 0.68 4.64 6.59
N GLY A 335 -0.16 3.67 6.28
CA GLY A 335 0.21 2.26 6.36
C GLY A 335 1.36 1.88 5.43
N GLN A 336 1.39 2.44 4.23
CA GLN A 336 2.48 2.17 3.28
C GLN A 336 3.82 2.76 3.72
N VAL A 337 3.84 4.02 4.16
CA VAL A 337 5.08 4.65 4.64
C VAL A 337 5.58 3.97 5.92
N ALA A 338 4.69 3.53 6.81
CA ALA A 338 5.05 2.73 7.98
C ALA A 338 5.71 1.40 7.59
N SER A 339 5.18 0.74 6.56
CA SER A 339 5.75 -0.50 6.01
C SER A 339 7.13 -0.26 5.39
N MET A 340 7.32 0.83 4.66
CA MET A 340 8.65 1.19 4.13
C MET A 340 9.65 1.53 5.24
N ALA A 341 9.20 2.24 6.28
CA ALA A 341 10.04 2.53 7.45
C ALA A 341 10.48 1.25 8.17
N GLU A 342 9.62 0.24 8.25
CA GLU A 342 9.97 -1.07 8.82
C GLU A 342 11.00 -1.81 7.98
N ILE A 343 10.87 -1.82 6.64
CA ILE A 343 11.88 -2.37 5.73
C ILE A 343 13.24 -1.74 6.01
N LEU A 344 13.30 -0.42 6.10
CA LEU A 344 14.55 0.31 6.37
C LEU A 344 15.10 0.03 7.77
N ARG A 345 14.26 -0.12 8.80
CA ARG A 345 14.72 -0.50 10.15
C ARG A 345 15.40 -1.86 10.14
N ARG A 346 14.82 -2.83 9.41
CA ARG A 346 15.40 -4.18 9.27
C ARG A 346 16.73 -4.19 8.55
N CYS A 347 16.97 -3.23 7.66
CA CYS A 347 18.25 -3.10 6.95
C CYS A 347 19.43 -2.77 7.89
N GLY A 348 19.20 -2.15 9.03
CA GLY A 348 20.24 -1.78 9.99
C GLY A 348 21.31 -0.89 9.36
N ASN A 349 22.56 -1.37 9.35
CA ASN A 349 23.73 -0.68 8.78
C ASN A 349 24.03 -1.10 7.32
N GLU A 350 23.29 -2.03 6.76
CA GLU A 350 23.45 -2.44 5.36
C GLU A 350 22.30 -1.84 4.52
N LEU A 351 22.48 -0.60 4.07
CA LEU A 351 21.54 0.12 3.22
C LEU A 351 21.95 -0.01 1.74
N THR A 352 22.08 -1.26 1.29
CA THR A 352 22.20 -1.59 -0.13
C THR A 352 20.83 -1.86 -0.73
N ARG A 353 20.62 -1.57 -2.02
CA ARG A 353 19.38 -1.86 -2.74
C ARG A 353 19.00 -3.34 -2.66
N ALA A 354 20.02 -4.21 -2.70
CA ALA A 354 19.83 -5.65 -2.56
C ALA A 354 19.27 -6.03 -1.18
N ASN A 355 19.79 -5.43 -0.11
CA ASN A 355 19.32 -5.71 1.25
C ASN A 355 17.94 -5.08 1.51
N VAL A 356 17.67 -3.91 0.95
CA VAL A 356 16.31 -3.30 0.96
C VAL A 356 15.31 -4.23 0.30
N LEU A 357 15.62 -4.75 -0.89
CA LEU A 357 14.77 -5.73 -1.59
C LEU A 357 14.59 -7.00 -0.77
N LYS A 358 15.66 -7.55 -0.19
CA LYS A 358 15.60 -8.73 0.67
C LYS A 358 14.60 -8.54 1.82
N HIS A 359 14.66 -7.40 2.53
CA HIS A 359 13.75 -7.11 3.63
C HIS A 359 12.32 -6.82 3.15
N ALA A 360 12.15 -6.26 1.96
CA ALA A 360 10.83 -6.09 1.35
C ALA A 360 10.19 -7.46 1.01
N THR A 361 10.96 -8.38 0.41
CA THR A 361 10.47 -9.72 0.05
C THR A 361 10.33 -10.68 1.24
N THR A 362 10.83 -10.31 2.41
CA THR A 362 10.66 -11.07 3.67
C THR A 362 9.80 -10.32 4.70
N LEU A 363 8.91 -9.44 4.22
CA LEU A 363 7.98 -8.69 5.07
C LEU A 363 6.78 -9.54 5.52
N ALA A 364 6.72 -10.81 5.11
CA ALA A 364 5.66 -11.74 5.49
C ALA A 364 5.41 -11.72 7.01
N GLY A 365 4.14 -11.73 7.40
CA GLY A 365 3.72 -11.62 8.80
C GLY A 365 3.76 -10.21 9.39
N PHE A 366 4.33 -9.22 8.71
CA PHE A 366 4.22 -7.83 9.16
C PHE A 366 2.80 -7.32 8.92
N HIS A 367 2.17 -6.87 10.01
CA HIS A 367 0.87 -6.23 9.99
C HIS A 367 1.05 -4.72 9.75
N SER A 368 0.61 -4.26 8.58
CA SER A 368 0.63 -2.83 8.28
C SER A 368 -0.50 -2.11 9.05
N PRO A 369 -0.25 -0.92 9.58
CA PRO A 369 -1.23 -0.18 10.41
C PRO A 369 -2.62 -0.03 9.78
N TYR A 370 -2.74 -0.03 8.46
CA TYR A 370 -4.03 0.12 7.80
C TYR A 370 -4.73 -1.20 7.44
N PHE A 371 -4.11 -2.36 7.71
CA PHE A 371 -4.72 -3.66 7.41
C PHE A 371 -5.79 -4.03 8.43
N LEU A 372 -6.81 -4.75 7.97
CA LEU A 372 -7.76 -5.45 8.82
C LEU A 372 -7.05 -6.54 9.64
N ASP A 373 -7.60 -6.89 10.79
CA ASP A 373 -7.09 -7.99 11.60
C ASP A 373 -7.00 -9.28 10.78
N GLY A 374 -5.89 -9.99 10.92
CA GLY A 374 -5.60 -11.20 10.14
C GLY A 374 -5.05 -10.96 8.74
N VAL A 375 -5.08 -9.73 8.21
CA VAL A 375 -4.42 -9.38 6.96
C VAL A 375 -2.96 -9.01 7.23
N ASN A 376 -2.05 -9.66 6.51
CA ASN A 376 -0.63 -9.41 6.61
C ASN A 376 -0.01 -9.45 5.22
N PHE A 377 1.19 -8.87 5.08
CA PHE A 377 1.97 -9.10 3.87
C PHE A 377 2.35 -10.58 3.72
N SER A 378 2.35 -11.08 2.49
CA SER A 378 2.63 -12.48 2.15
C SER A 378 3.80 -12.67 1.18
N TYR A 379 4.56 -11.61 0.92
CA TYR A 379 5.71 -11.67 0.01
C TYR A 379 6.71 -12.77 0.37
N THR A 380 7.23 -13.39 -0.66
CA THR A 380 8.43 -14.24 -0.60
C THR A 380 9.38 -13.83 -1.72
N PRO A 381 10.66 -14.27 -1.72
CA PRO A 381 11.59 -13.99 -2.83
C PRO A 381 11.09 -14.45 -4.21
N ASP A 382 10.24 -15.48 -4.24
CA ASP A 382 9.74 -16.10 -5.48
C ASP A 382 8.26 -15.80 -5.78
N ASP A 383 7.55 -15.11 -4.87
CA ASP A 383 6.14 -14.75 -5.01
C ASP A 383 5.88 -13.37 -4.42
N TYR A 384 5.64 -12.38 -5.28
CA TYR A 384 5.36 -10.99 -4.88
C TYR A 384 3.88 -10.71 -4.70
N THR A 385 3.08 -11.74 -4.42
CA THR A 385 1.67 -11.53 -4.00
C THR A 385 1.64 -10.76 -2.69
N PRO A 386 1.07 -9.55 -2.65
CA PRO A 386 1.14 -8.69 -1.46
C PRO A 386 0.42 -9.28 -0.26
N MET A 387 -0.77 -9.81 -0.50
CA MET A 387 -1.61 -10.40 0.55
C MET A 387 -2.50 -11.50 -0.01
N LYS A 388 -2.70 -12.55 0.80
CA LYS A 388 -3.52 -13.74 0.44
C LYS A 388 -4.82 -13.81 1.25
N THR A 389 -4.94 -13.01 2.30
CA THR A 389 -6.14 -12.90 3.12
C THR A 389 -6.94 -11.67 2.68
N LEU A 390 -8.13 -11.90 2.14
CA LEU A 390 -9.05 -10.88 1.67
C LEU A 390 -10.46 -11.20 2.19
N TYR A 391 -11.34 -10.20 2.25
CA TYR A 391 -12.71 -10.36 2.69
C TYR A 391 -13.69 -9.83 1.63
N ILE A 392 -14.79 -10.53 1.40
CA ILE A 392 -15.93 -9.96 0.69
C ILE A 392 -16.73 -9.13 1.69
N SER A 393 -17.22 -7.98 1.27
CA SER A 393 -17.97 -7.07 2.12
C SER A 393 -19.07 -6.39 1.32
N GLU A 394 -20.16 -6.07 1.99
CA GLU A 394 -21.28 -5.33 1.46
C GLU A 394 -21.44 -4.00 2.22
N PHE A 395 -21.69 -2.92 1.51
CA PHE A 395 -21.89 -1.61 2.14
C PHE A 395 -23.34 -1.45 2.57
N ASN A 396 -23.57 -1.21 3.85
CA ASN A 396 -24.92 -1.13 4.44
C ASN A 396 -25.51 0.30 4.48
N GLY A 397 -24.91 1.24 3.77
CA GLY A 397 -25.31 2.66 3.79
C GLY A 397 -24.55 3.52 4.82
N LYS A 398 -23.78 2.91 5.71
CA LYS A 398 -22.99 3.59 6.75
C LYS A 398 -21.57 3.08 6.83
N ASP A 399 -21.39 1.76 6.75
CA ASP A 399 -20.12 1.06 6.89
C ASP A 399 -20.13 -0.23 6.06
N TRP A 400 -19.00 -0.89 5.96
CA TRP A 400 -18.84 -2.17 5.32
C TRP A 400 -19.16 -3.31 6.30
N ASP A 401 -20.13 -4.15 5.94
CA ASP A 401 -20.35 -5.43 6.59
C ASP A 401 -19.35 -6.43 6.05
N ILE A 402 -18.28 -6.64 6.80
CA ILE A 402 -17.14 -7.48 6.41
C ILE A 402 -17.49 -8.94 6.74
N SER A 403 -17.30 -9.85 5.78
CA SER A 403 -17.54 -11.28 6.01
C SER A 403 -16.69 -11.83 7.16
N ASP A 404 -17.24 -12.75 7.97
CA ASP A 404 -16.52 -13.37 9.09
C ASP A 404 -15.36 -14.26 8.63
N LYS A 405 -15.42 -14.77 7.42
CA LYS A 405 -14.42 -15.66 6.86
C LYS A 405 -13.67 -14.98 5.72
N PRO A 406 -12.34 -15.09 5.72
CA PRO A 406 -11.56 -14.64 4.57
C PRO A 406 -11.91 -15.47 3.33
N VAL A 407 -11.70 -14.85 2.19
CA VAL A 407 -11.81 -15.50 0.88
C VAL A 407 -10.43 -15.61 0.26
N THR A 408 -10.20 -16.74 -0.41
CA THR A 408 -8.99 -17.00 -1.21
C THR A 408 -9.40 -17.29 -2.65
N GLU A 409 -8.43 -17.20 -3.56
CA GLU A 409 -8.66 -17.59 -4.96
C GLU A 409 -9.23 -19.00 -5.13
#